data_53a469292ffdaea685918f1245e5daeb
#
_entry.id   53a469292ffdaea685918f1245e5daeb
#
_cell.length_a   1.000
_cell.length_b   1.000
_cell.length_c   1.000
_cell.angle_alpha   90.00
_cell.angle_beta   90.00
_cell.angle_gamma   90.00
#
_symmetry.space_group_name_H-M   'P 1'
#
loop_
_entity.id
_entity.type
_entity.pdbx_description
1 polymer ?
#
loop_
_entity_poly.entity_id
_entity_poly.type
_entity_poly.pdbx_seq_one_letter_code
_entity_poly.pdbx_strand_id
1 'polypeptide(L)'
;MFNEESEQFKNTKVTSELVVDVQPKEISIALLEDKALVEFQKEGRSASFNVGNMYLGRVRKLMPGLNACFVDVGFEKDAFLHYLDLGPQFHSYQKYLKQVLSDRKKLYPISKATMLPDIDKEGTVSTTLQQGQEVIVQIVKEPISTKGPRLTCELSFAGRYLVLIPFNDKVSVSQKIKSSEERARLKQLLQSIKPKNFGVIVRTVAEGK
;
A
#
# COMPACT_ATOMS: atom_id res chain seq x y z
N MET A 1 -27.95 38.13 -32.90
CA MET A 1 -27.22 38.61 -31.72
C MET A 1 -27.47 37.56 -30.66
N PHE A 2 -26.65 36.49 -30.65
CA PHE A 2 -26.70 35.43 -29.64
C PHE A 2 -25.55 35.65 -28.68
N ASN A 3 -25.88 35.96 -27.42
CA ASN A 3 -24.90 36.05 -26.36
C ASN A 3 -24.44 34.63 -25.98
N GLU A 4 -23.20 34.31 -26.26
CA GLU A 4 -22.50 33.20 -25.66
C GLU A 4 -22.06 33.62 -24.26
N GLU A 5 -22.83 33.22 -23.25
CA GLU A 5 -22.35 33.21 -21.87
C GLU A 5 -21.37 32.02 -21.71
N SER A 6 -20.09 32.32 -21.79
CA SER A 6 -19.03 31.42 -21.42
C SER A 6 -19.09 31.21 -19.89
N GLU A 7 -19.66 30.11 -19.43
CA GLU A 7 -19.50 29.64 -18.07
C GLU A 7 -18.02 29.39 -17.79
N GLN A 8 -17.39 30.35 -17.13
CA GLN A 8 -16.07 30.14 -16.51
C GLN A 8 -16.24 29.15 -15.37
N PHE A 9 -15.89 27.88 -15.61
CA PHE A 9 -15.65 26.93 -14.54
C PHE A 9 -14.52 27.47 -13.66
N LYS A 10 -14.86 28.15 -12.58
CA LYS A 10 -13.94 28.49 -11.50
C LYS A 10 -13.41 27.18 -10.95
N ASN A 11 -12.15 26.92 -11.19
CA ASN A 11 -11.40 25.80 -10.65
C ASN A 11 -11.21 26.04 -9.13
N THR A 12 -12.29 25.88 -8.35
CA THR A 12 -12.24 25.96 -6.89
C THR A 12 -11.49 24.71 -6.41
N LYS A 13 -10.29 24.93 -5.89
CA LYS A 13 -9.46 23.89 -5.29
C LYS A 13 -10.19 23.39 -4.05
N VAL A 14 -10.81 22.21 -4.15
CA VAL A 14 -11.46 21.54 -3.02
C VAL A 14 -10.41 21.25 -1.94
N THR A 15 -10.70 21.67 -0.70
CA THR A 15 -9.83 21.39 0.43
C THR A 15 -10.29 20.09 1.09
N SER A 16 -9.46 19.05 1.06
CA SER A 16 -9.75 17.78 1.70
C SER A 16 -8.99 17.65 3.02
N GLU A 17 -9.70 17.28 4.07
CA GLU A 17 -9.15 17.07 5.43
C GLU A 17 -9.49 15.65 5.90
N LEU A 18 -8.49 14.93 6.40
CA LEU A 18 -8.68 13.63 7.03
C LEU A 18 -8.56 13.80 8.54
N VAL A 19 -9.67 13.56 9.24
CA VAL A 19 -9.72 13.61 10.70
C VAL A 19 -9.74 12.19 11.26
N VAL A 20 -8.78 11.88 12.13
CA VAL A 20 -8.67 10.57 12.78
C VAL A 20 -8.73 10.76 14.29
N ASP A 21 -9.78 10.20 14.92
CA ASP A 21 -9.93 10.14 16.37
C ASP A 21 -9.67 8.73 16.87
N VAL A 22 -8.69 8.60 17.78
CA VAL A 22 -8.24 7.31 18.31
C VAL A 22 -8.66 7.16 19.76
N GLN A 23 -9.69 6.36 20.02
CA GLN A 23 -10.15 5.98 21.34
C GLN A 23 -9.59 4.60 21.77
N PRO A 24 -9.63 4.24 23.04
CA PRO A 24 -9.10 2.94 23.49
C PRO A 24 -9.73 1.71 22.82
N LYS A 25 -11.00 1.79 22.43
CA LYS A 25 -11.76 0.66 21.86
C LYS A 25 -12.09 0.81 20.38
N GLU A 26 -12.03 2.01 19.83
CA GLU A 26 -12.39 2.28 18.43
C GLU A 26 -11.53 3.41 17.84
N ILE A 27 -11.43 3.41 16.53
CA ILE A 27 -10.86 4.49 15.73
C ILE A 27 -11.98 5.03 14.85
N SER A 28 -12.21 6.33 14.89
CA SER A 28 -13.13 7.03 14.00
C SER A 28 -12.33 7.80 12.95
N ILE A 29 -12.68 7.60 11.68
CA ILE A 29 -12.02 8.24 10.54
C ILE A 29 -13.07 9.01 9.75
N ALA A 30 -12.86 10.31 9.56
CA ALA A 30 -13.74 11.17 8.79
C ALA A 30 -12.98 11.86 7.67
N LEU A 31 -13.51 11.81 6.46
CA LEU A 31 -13.06 12.61 5.32
C LEU A 31 -14.00 13.81 5.19
N LEU A 32 -13.41 15.00 5.21
CA LEU A 32 -14.10 16.27 5.00
C LEU A 32 -13.64 16.85 3.66
N GLU A 33 -14.58 17.38 2.88
CA GLU A 33 -14.31 18.21 1.70
C GLU A 33 -14.99 19.56 1.88
N ASP A 34 -14.22 20.63 1.81
CA ASP A 34 -14.66 22.00 2.10
C ASP A 34 -15.42 22.10 3.46
N LYS A 35 -14.91 21.37 4.48
CA LYS A 35 -15.49 21.24 5.82
C LYS A 35 -16.83 20.46 5.90
N ALA A 36 -17.31 19.90 4.80
CA ALA A 36 -18.46 19.03 4.78
C ALA A 36 -18.01 17.56 4.94
N LEU A 37 -18.71 16.79 5.79
CA LEU A 37 -18.43 15.36 5.98
C LEU A 37 -18.83 14.58 4.72
N VAL A 38 -17.85 13.95 4.06
CA VAL A 38 -18.04 13.15 2.83
C VAL A 38 -18.07 11.66 3.14
N GLU A 39 -17.19 11.21 4.03
CA GLU A 39 -17.10 9.80 4.42
C GLU A 39 -16.79 9.68 5.91
N PHE A 40 -17.43 8.72 6.57
CA PHE A 40 -17.19 8.41 7.97
C PHE A 40 -17.11 6.91 8.18
N GLN A 41 -16.03 6.47 8.82
CA GLN A 41 -15.79 5.07 9.15
C GLN A 41 -15.47 4.92 10.63
N LYS A 42 -15.90 3.80 11.21
CA LYS A 42 -15.50 3.37 12.54
C LYS A 42 -14.88 1.99 12.47
N GLU A 43 -13.74 1.86 13.10
CA GLU A 43 -13.02 0.59 13.21
C GLU A 43 -12.85 0.22 14.67
N GLY A 44 -13.22 -1.00 15.02
CA GLY A 44 -12.92 -1.54 16.35
C GLY A 44 -11.41 -1.72 16.53
N ARG A 45 -10.86 -1.26 17.63
CA ARG A 45 -9.44 -1.46 17.98
C ARG A 45 -9.21 -2.85 18.56
N SER A 46 -9.63 -3.88 17.84
CA SER A 46 -9.20 -5.23 18.16
C SER A 46 -7.82 -5.45 17.54
N ALA A 47 -6.92 -6.10 18.27
CA ALA A 47 -5.65 -6.56 17.71
C ALA A 47 -5.91 -7.74 16.75
N SER A 48 -6.69 -7.47 15.70
CA SER A 48 -7.01 -8.46 14.68
C SER A 48 -5.94 -8.41 13.61
N PHE A 49 -5.26 -9.54 13.43
CA PHE A 49 -4.27 -9.73 12.37
C PHE A 49 -4.98 -10.02 11.03
N ASN A 50 -5.79 -9.06 10.58
CA ASN A 50 -6.63 -9.17 9.40
C ASN A 50 -5.80 -8.96 8.11
N VAL A 51 -6.29 -9.52 7.00
CA VAL A 51 -5.74 -9.27 5.67
C VAL A 51 -5.72 -7.76 5.40
N GLY A 52 -4.58 -7.27 4.89
CA GLY A 52 -4.36 -5.85 4.61
C GLY A 52 -3.68 -5.07 5.74
N ASN A 53 -3.70 -5.55 6.97
CA ASN A 53 -2.99 -4.91 8.08
C ASN A 53 -1.47 -4.92 7.86
N MET A 54 -0.81 -3.83 8.23
CA MET A 54 0.63 -3.65 8.06
C MET A 54 1.34 -3.60 9.41
N TYR A 55 2.52 -4.20 9.47
CA TYR A 55 3.34 -4.26 10.67
C TYR A 55 4.80 -3.99 10.36
N LEU A 56 5.48 -3.32 11.27
CA LEU A 56 6.94 -3.34 11.32
C LEU A 56 7.35 -4.62 12.06
N GLY A 57 7.71 -5.64 11.31
CA GLY A 57 8.10 -6.94 11.84
C GLY A 57 9.61 -7.06 11.96
N ARG A 58 10.04 -8.09 12.73
CA ARG A 58 11.45 -8.45 12.88
C ARG A 58 11.68 -9.88 12.46
N VAL A 59 12.62 -10.13 11.56
CA VAL A 59 13.00 -11.47 11.11
C VAL A 59 13.53 -12.28 12.28
N ARG A 60 12.84 -13.36 12.65
CA ARG A 60 13.21 -14.24 13.76
C ARG A 60 14.13 -15.36 13.32
N LYS A 61 13.78 -16.04 12.24
CA LYS A 61 14.50 -17.24 11.78
C LYS A 61 14.43 -17.35 10.26
N LEU A 62 15.57 -17.63 9.63
CA LEU A 62 15.62 -17.98 8.22
C LEU A 62 15.41 -19.49 8.05
N MET A 63 14.69 -19.87 7.01
CA MET A 63 14.38 -21.25 6.63
C MET A 63 14.83 -21.51 5.18
N PRO A 64 16.13 -21.72 4.93
CA PRO A 64 16.68 -21.84 3.58
C PRO A 64 16.02 -22.96 2.77
N GLY A 65 15.72 -24.11 3.39
CA GLY A 65 15.06 -25.23 2.72
C GLY A 65 13.65 -24.94 2.21
N LEU A 66 12.99 -23.89 2.71
CA LEU A 66 11.68 -23.41 2.24
C LEU A 66 11.78 -22.12 1.45
N ASN A 67 12.98 -21.59 1.28
CA ASN A 67 13.24 -20.25 0.76
C ASN A 67 12.34 -19.17 1.42
N ALA A 68 12.24 -19.21 2.75
CA ALA A 68 11.32 -18.40 3.54
C ALA A 68 11.94 -17.97 4.87
N CYS A 69 11.26 -17.11 5.61
CA CYS A 69 11.62 -16.78 6.98
C CYS A 69 10.36 -16.67 7.86
N PHE A 70 10.59 -16.73 9.16
CA PHE A 70 9.60 -16.37 10.17
C PHE A 70 9.86 -14.95 10.67
N VAL A 71 8.77 -14.18 10.81
CA VAL A 71 8.79 -12.77 11.20
C VAL A 71 7.89 -12.58 12.42
N ASP A 72 8.43 -11.92 13.43
CA ASP A 72 7.67 -11.47 14.59
C ASP A 72 6.91 -10.18 14.22
N VAL A 73 5.61 -10.22 14.29
CA VAL A 73 4.68 -9.11 14.07
C VAL A 73 3.86 -8.77 15.31
N GLY A 74 4.22 -9.35 16.48
CA GLY A 74 3.48 -9.20 17.73
C GLY A 74 2.30 -10.16 17.88
N PHE A 75 2.14 -11.13 16.98
CA PHE A 75 1.20 -12.22 17.15
C PHE A 75 1.85 -13.36 17.97
N GLU A 76 1.04 -14.18 18.64
CA GLU A 76 1.55 -15.30 19.48
C GLU A 76 2.40 -16.33 18.70
N LYS A 77 2.17 -16.48 17.40
CA LYS A 77 2.94 -17.32 16.49
C LYS A 77 3.65 -16.44 15.45
N ASP A 78 4.92 -16.76 15.18
CA ASP A 78 5.68 -16.07 14.14
C ASP A 78 4.97 -16.20 12.79
N ALA A 79 4.94 -15.09 12.05
CA ALA A 79 4.34 -15.00 10.73
C ALA A 79 5.27 -15.54 9.65
N PHE A 80 4.70 -16.11 8.59
CA PHE A 80 5.45 -16.72 7.49
C PHE A 80 5.63 -15.73 6.33
N LEU A 81 6.87 -15.56 5.88
CA LEU A 81 7.24 -14.72 4.72
C LEU A 81 8.10 -15.53 3.76
N HIS A 82 7.58 -15.82 2.58
CA HIS A 82 8.33 -16.52 1.52
C HIS A 82 9.18 -15.53 0.72
N TYR A 83 10.30 -15.98 0.14
CA TYR A 83 11.18 -15.15 -0.68
C TYR A 83 10.43 -14.42 -1.81
N LEU A 84 9.57 -15.11 -2.54
CA LEU A 84 8.78 -14.52 -3.63
C LEU A 84 7.76 -13.47 -3.14
N ASP A 85 7.38 -13.50 -1.86
CA ASP A 85 6.49 -12.51 -1.25
C ASP A 85 7.24 -11.23 -0.81
N LEU A 86 8.58 -11.16 -0.98
CA LEU A 86 9.35 -9.92 -0.77
C LEU A 86 9.02 -8.88 -1.83
N GLY A 87 8.65 -9.32 -3.02
CA GLY A 87 8.39 -8.46 -4.17
C GLY A 87 9.64 -7.91 -4.85
N PRO A 88 9.54 -7.50 -6.13
CA PRO A 88 10.70 -7.12 -6.93
C PRO A 88 11.44 -5.90 -6.35
N GLN A 89 10.74 -4.94 -5.77
CA GLN A 89 11.31 -3.69 -5.28
C GLN A 89 11.81 -3.75 -3.83
N PHE A 90 12.03 -4.95 -3.29
CA PHE A 90 12.43 -5.14 -1.90
C PHE A 90 13.66 -4.33 -1.48
N HIS A 91 14.69 -4.23 -2.33
CA HIS A 91 15.89 -3.45 -2.02
C HIS A 91 15.61 -1.95 -1.90
N SER A 92 14.79 -1.39 -2.79
CA SER A 92 14.35 0.02 -2.75
C SER A 92 13.64 0.33 -1.46
N TYR A 93 12.76 -0.54 -1.09
CA TYR A 93 11.93 -0.50 0.07
C TYR A 93 12.74 -0.62 1.38
N GLN A 94 13.69 -1.57 1.47
CA GLN A 94 14.57 -1.72 2.62
C GLN A 94 15.50 -0.51 2.81
N LYS A 95 16.00 0.06 1.72
CA LYS A 95 16.80 1.31 1.78
C LYS A 95 15.98 2.45 2.37
N TYR A 96 14.74 2.61 1.88
CA TYR A 96 13.80 3.62 2.37
C TYR A 96 13.48 3.41 3.85
N LEU A 97 13.16 2.18 4.25
CA LEU A 97 12.87 1.85 5.64
C LEU A 97 14.02 2.20 6.59
N LYS A 98 15.25 1.83 6.24
CA LYS A 98 16.45 2.19 7.01
C LYS A 98 16.59 3.70 7.18
N GLN A 99 16.31 4.47 6.12
CA GLN A 99 16.37 5.93 6.15
C GLN A 99 15.30 6.52 7.09
N VAL A 100 14.06 6.02 7.04
CA VAL A 100 12.97 6.46 7.92
C VAL A 100 13.26 6.12 9.38
N LEU A 101 13.80 4.94 9.64
CA LEU A 101 14.13 4.49 11.00
C LEU A 101 15.32 5.24 11.60
N SER A 102 16.27 5.72 10.78
CA SER A 102 17.44 6.47 11.25
C SER A 102 17.10 7.88 11.76
N ASP A 103 16.05 8.49 11.22
CA ASP A 103 15.56 9.80 11.68
C ASP A 103 14.04 9.88 11.58
N ARG A 104 13.37 9.42 12.63
CA ARG A 104 11.90 9.37 12.72
C ARG A 104 11.22 10.73 12.78
N LYS A 105 11.97 11.81 13.02
CA LYS A 105 11.43 13.18 13.06
C LYS A 105 11.33 13.81 11.68
N LYS A 106 12.06 13.27 10.70
CA LYS A 106 12.08 13.78 9.34
C LYS A 106 11.08 13.05 8.46
N LEU A 107 10.31 13.82 7.69
CA LEU A 107 9.43 13.26 6.67
C LEU A 107 10.23 12.89 5.41
N TYR A 108 10.09 11.65 4.98
CA TYR A 108 10.71 11.12 3.76
C TYR A 108 9.61 10.72 2.76
N PRO A 109 9.22 11.60 1.81
CA PRO A 109 8.21 11.25 0.82
C PRO A 109 8.70 10.12 -0.10
N ILE A 110 7.87 9.09 -0.29
CA ILE A 110 8.18 7.97 -1.19
C ILE A 110 8.47 8.45 -2.61
N SER A 111 7.83 9.54 -3.06
CA SER A 111 8.08 10.16 -4.37
C SER A 111 9.53 10.61 -4.58
N LYS A 112 10.29 10.81 -3.51
CA LYS A 112 11.71 11.17 -3.53
C LYS A 112 12.64 9.98 -3.23
N ALA A 113 12.07 8.79 -2.97
CA ALA A 113 12.86 7.60 -2.70
C ALA A 113 13.67 7.17 -3.93
N THR A 114 14.88 6.65 -3.68
CA THR A 114 15.73 6.08 -4.71
C THR A 114 15.24 4.69 -5.07
N MET A 115 14.91 4.47 -6.33
CA MET A 115 14.59 3.14 -6.84
C MET A 115 15.89 2.38 -7.13
N LEU A 116 15.96 1.14 -6.68
CA LEU A 116 17.07 0.20 -6.92
C LEU A 116 16.61 -0.89 -7.88
N PRO A 117 17.52 -1.65 -8.48
CA PRO A 117 17.17 -2.82 -9.29
C PRO A 117 16.31 -3.82 -8.52
N ASP A 118 15.45 -4.52 -9.25
CA ASP A 118 14.63 -5.60 -8.72
C ASP A 118 15.49 -6.70 -8.10
N ILE A 119 14.95 -7.39 -7.09
CA ILE A 119 15.60 -8.61 -6.60
C ILE A 119 15.51 -9.72 -7.64
N ASP A 120 16.51 -10.60 -7.63
CA ASP A 120 16.50 -11.78 -8.49
C ASP A 120 15.34 -12.71 -8.10
N LYS A 121 14.54 -13.14 -9.07
CA LYS A 121 13.42 -14.07 -8.82
C LYS A 121 13.89 -15.45 -8.38
N GLU A 122 15.08 -15.86 -8.78
CA GLU A 122 15.72 -17.13 -8.41
C GLU A 122 16.62 -17.00 -7.20
N GLY A 123 16.61 -15.83 -6.56
CA GLY A 123 17.39 -15.55 -5.36
C GLY A 123 16.93 -16.35 -4.13
N THR A 124 17.66 -16.21 -3.04
CA THR A 124 17.38 -16.92 -1.81
C THR A 124 17.17 -15.99 -0.63
N VAL A 125 16.38 -16.46 0.34
CA VAL A 125 16.16 -15.73 1.59
C VAL A 125 17.45 -15.45 2.34
N SER A 126 18.42 -16.38 2.28
CA SER A 126 19.69 -16.28 2.99
C SER A 126 20.62 -15.20 2.45
N THR A 127 20.51 -14.86 1.16
CA THR A 127 21.29 -13.79 0.54
C THR A 127 20.65 -12.42 0.69
N THR A 128 19.34 -12.36 0.99
CA THR A 128 18.53 -11.14 0.94
C THR A 128 18.13 -10.64 2.32
N LEU A 129 17.94 -11.54 3.28
CA LEU A 129 17.50 -11.21 4.64
C LEU A 129 18.52 -11.68 5.68
N GLN A 130 18.48 -11.03 6.84
CA GLN A 130 19.27 -11.39 8.00
C GLN A 130 18.37 -11.53 9.22
N GLN A 131 18.73 -12.42 10.14
CA GLN A 131 18.06 -12.53 11.43
C GLN A 131 18.18 -11.20 12.20
N GLY A 132 17.07 -10.78 12.83
CA GLY A 132 17.00 -9.50 13.53
C GLY A 132 16.66 -8.30 12.64
N GLN A 133 16.66 -8.45 11.30
CA GLN A 133 16.33 -7.39 10.37
C GLN A 133 14.89 -6.94 10.53
N GLU A 134 14.67 -5.62 10.53
CA GLU A 134 13.34 -5.04 10.49
C GLU A 134 12.81 -4.97 9.05
N VAL A 135 11.54 -5.33 8.88
CA VAL A 135 10.82 -5.33 7.61
C VAL A 135 9.41 -4.80 7.83
N ILE A 136 8.89 -3.95 6.95
CA ILE A 136 7.45 -3.68 6.95
C ILE A 136 6.79 -4.77 6.12
N VAL A 137 5.74 -5.32 6.64
CA VAL A 137 5.02 -6.44 6.03
C VAL A 137 3.53 -6.19 6.08
N GLN A 138 2.82 -6.76 5.12
CA GLN A 138 1.36 -6.75 5.06
C GLN A 138 0.84 -8.17 5.16
N ILE A 139 -0.25 -8.37 5.91
CA ILE A 139 -0.90 -9.68 6.02
C ILE A 139 -1.67 -9.97 4.73
N VAL A 140 -1.39 -11.10 4.11
CA VAL A 140 -2.11 -11.60 2.92
C VAL A 140 -3.01 -12.79 3.24
N LYS A 141 -2.74 -13.48 4.36
CA LYS A 141 -3.65 -14.50 4.93
C LYS A 141 -3.62 -14.40 6.44
N GLU A 142 -4.79 -14.43 7.03
CA GLU A 142 -4.98 -14.43 8.48
C GLU A 142 -4.40 -15.66 9.13
N PRO A 143 -4.05 -15.60 10.43
CA PRO A 143 -3.62 -16.78 11.17
C PRO A 143 -4.73 -17.83 11.20
N ILE A 144 -4.36 -19.11 11.04
CA ILE A 144 -5.32 -20.22 11.04
C ILE A 144 -4.82 -21.29 12.02
N SER A 145 -5.63 -21.61 13.02
CA SER A 145 -5.34 -22.64 14.02
C SER A 145 -3.98 -22.42 14.69
N THR A 146 -3.02 -23.30 14.48
CA THR A 146 -1.67 -23.26 15.07
C THR A 146 -0.65 -22.50 14.24
N LYS A 147 -1.05 -21.95 13.07
CA LYS A 147 -0.15 -21.25 12.14
C LYS A 147 -0.31 -19.74 12.26
N GLY A 148 0.82 -19.02 12.30
CA GLY A 148 0.85 -17.57 12.19
C GLY A 148 0.38 -17.04 10.82
N PRO A 149 0.17 -15.75 10.69
CA PRO A 149 -0.29 -15.14 9.43
C PRO A 149 0.75 -15.30 8.32
N ARG A 150 0.30 -15.28 7.05
CA ARG A 150 1.17 -15.17 5.90
C ARG A 150 1.35 -13.71 5.51
N LEU A 151 2.58 -13.34 5.18
CA LEU A 151 3.00 -11.97 4.93
C LEU A 151 3.45 -11.76 3.48
N THR A 152 3.45 -10.48 3.07
CA THR A 152 4.15 -9.97 1.90
C THR A 152 4.84 -8.64 2.22
N CYS A 153 5.92 -8.31 1.51
CA CYS A 153 6.52 -6.99 1.47
C CYS A 153 6.03 -6.16 0.27
N GLU A 154 5.24 -6.72 -0.64
CA GLU A 154 4.53 -5.97 -1.67
C GLU A 154 3.32 -5.27 -1.07
N LEU A 155 3.56 -4.08 -0.52
CA LEU A 155 2.51 -3.31 0.14
C LEU A 155 1.48 -2.80 -0.86
N SER A 156 0.22 -2.80 -0.46
CA SER A 156 -0.89 -2.29 -1.26
C SER A 156 -1.92 -1.57 -0.40
N PHE A 157 -2.40 -0.43 -0.88
CA PHE A 157 -3.44 0.36 -0.23
C PHE A 157 -4.70 0.30 -1.08
N ALA A 158 -5.66 -0.51 -0.64
CA ALA A 158 -6.91 -0.72 -1.36
C ALA A 158 -7.91 0.40 -1.05
N GLY A 159 -8.17 1.25 -2.05
CA GLY A 159 -9.25 2.22 -2.02
C GLY A 159 -10.51 1.72 -2.77
N ARG A 160 -11.53 2.58 -2.84
CA ARG A 160 -12.79 2.26 -3.51
C ARG A 160 -12.61 1.99 -5.00
N TYR A 161 -11.93 2.88 -5.70
CA TYR A 161 -11.79 2.87 -7.17
C TYR A 161 -10.46 2.31 -7.65
N LEU A 162 -9.44 2.33 -6.81
CA LEU A 162 -8.08 1.95 -7.17
C LEU A 162 -7.34 1.29 -5.99
N VAL A 163 -6.26 0.58 -6.32
CA VAL A 163 -5.27 0.12 -5.36
C VAL A 163 -3.97 0.87 -5.65
N LEU A 164 -3.39 1.49 -4.63
CA LEU A 164 -2.12 2.19 -4.71
C LEU A 164 -0.99 1.28 -4.24
N ILE A 165 0.10 1.20 -5.01
CA ILE A 165 1.24 0.31 -4.73
C ILE A 165 2.51 1.17 -4.65
N PRO A 166 3.12 1.33 -3.48
CA PRO A 166 4.37 2.07 -3.34
C PRO A 166 5.53 1.34 -4.02
N PHE A 167 6.58 2.08 -4.36
CA PHE A 167 7.77 1.60 -5.07
C PHE A 167 7.46 0.89 -6.41
N ASN A 168 6.42 1.35 -7.09
CA ASN A 168 6.01 0.84 -8.38
C ASN A 168 5.69 2.02 -9.30
N ASP A 169 5.78 1.84 -10.63
CA ASP A 169 5.43 2.89 -11.60
C ASP A 169 4.32 2.48 -12.57
N LYS A 170 3.87 1.22 -12.48
CA LYS A 170 2.90 0.66 -13.44
C LYS A 170 1.50 1.18 -13.17
N VAL A 171 0.78 1.53 -14.24
CA VAL A 171 -0.67 1.76 -14.22
C VAL A 171 -1.34 0.58 -14.90
N SER A 172 -2.14 -0.15 -14.15
CA SER A 172 -2.90 -1.30 -14.62
C SER A 172 -4.40 -1.06 -14.46
N VAL A 173 -5.20 -1.60 -15.37
CA VAL A 173 -6.66 -1.51 -15.32
C VAL A 173 -7.23 -2.92 -15.21
N SER A 174 -8.22 -3.10 -14.34
CA SER A 174 -8.89 -4.39 -14.13
C SER A 174 -9.29 -5.02 -15.46
N GLN A 175 -8.97 -6.30 -15.68
CA GLN A 175 -9.36 -7.05 -16.88
C GLN A 175 -10.87 -7.24 -17.01
N LYS A 176 -11.62 -7.00 -15.94
CA LYS A 176 -13.09 -7.06 -15.94
C LYS A 176 -13.72 -5.85 -16.66
N ILE A 177 -13.01 -4.73 -16.80
CA ILE A 177 -13.42 -3.61 -17.66
C ILE A 177 -13.13 -4.01 -19.10
N LYS A 178 -14.18 -4.22 -19.89
CA LYS A 178 -14.07 -4.81 -21.24
C LYS A 178 -13.85 -3.77 -22.33
N SER A 179 -14.39 -2.54 -22.19
CA SER A 179 -14.20 -1.48 -23.18
C SER A 179 -12.72 -1.07 -23.26
N SER A 180 -12.15 -1.20 -24.46
CA SER A 180 -10.77 -0.76 -24.75
C SER A 180 -10.60 0.75 -24.62
N GLU A 181 -11.61 1.51 -25.01
CA GLU A 181 -11.64 2.98 -24.93
C GLU A 181 -11.62 3.43 -23.46
N GLU A 182 -12.49 2.83 -22.64
CA GLU A 182 -12.56 3.15 -21.21
C GLU A 182 -11.26 2.76 -20.49
N ARG A 183 -10.69 1.60 -20.84
CA ARG A 183 -9.37 1.19 -20.31
C ARG A 183 -8.27 2.20 -20.66
N ALA A 184 -8.26 2.69 -21.90
CA ALA A 184 -7.29 3.70 -22.35
C ALA A 184 -7.50 5.03 -21.62
N ARG A 185 -8.76 5.50 -21.49
CA ARG A 185 -9.11 6.72 -20.75
C ARG A 185 -8.65 6.68 -19.30
N LEU A 186 -9.02 5.61 -18.56
CA LEU A 186 -8.64 5.44 -17.16
C LEU A 186 -7.12 5.35 -16.98
N LYS A 187 -6.43 4.66 -17.88
CA LYS A 187 -4.96 4.55 -17.85
C LYS A 187 -4.31 5.92 -18.05
N GLN A 188 -4.75 6.68 -19.05
CA GLN A 188 -4.22 8.02 -19.35
C GLN A 188 -4.47 9.00 -18.20
N LEU A 189 -5.69 9.00 -17.65
CA LEU A 189 -6.04 9.82 -16.49
C LEU A 189 -5.08 9.56 -15.33
N LEU A 190 -4.92 8.30 -14.95
CA LEU A 190 -4.06 7.96 -13.81
C LEU A 190 -2.57 8.17 -14.07
N GLN A 191 -2.10 8.01 -15.29
CA GLN A 191 -0.72 8.37 -15.64
C GLN A 191 -0.42 9.85 -15.41
N SER A 192 -1.41 10.74 -15.60
CA SER A 192 -1.24 12.18 -15.42
C SER A 192 -1.26 12.63 -13.96
N ILE A 193 -1.94 11.90 -13.06
CA ILE A 193 -2.17 12.32 -11.68
C ILE A 193 -1.45 11.46 -10.63
N LYS A 194 -1.00 10.24 -10.97
CA LYS A 194 -0.36 9.36 -10.00
C LYS A 194 0.93 9.96 -9.44
N PRO A 195 1.19 9.81 -8.13
CA PRO A 195 2.46 10.23 -7.57
C PRO A 195 3.64 9.43 -8.15
N LYS A 196 4.81 10.04 -8.23
CA LYS A 196 6.06 9.35 -8.60
C LYS A 196 6.35 8.23 -7.59
N ASN A 197 6.89 7.11 -8.07
CA ASN A 197 7.21 5.91 -7.30
C ASN A 197 5.97 5.20 -6.71
N PHE A 198 4.78 5.45 -7.29
CA PHE A 198 3.57 4.69 -6.98
C PHE A 198 3.01 4.05 -8.25
N GLY A 199 2.70 2.77 -8.16
CA GLY A 199 1.87 2.07 -9.14
C GLY A 199 0.39 2.15 -8.75
N VAL A 200 -0.48 1.94 -9.74
CA VAL A 200 -1.93 2.00 -9.53
C VAL A 200 -2.59 0.84 -10.27
N ILE A 201 -3.53 0.18 -9.60
CA ILE A 201 -4.45 -0.77 -10.21
C ILE A 201 -5.86 -0.20 -10.14
N VAL A 202 -6.47 0.05 -11.29
CA VAL A 202 -7.86 0.50 -11.38
C VAL A 202 -8.80 -0.66 -11.13
N ARG A 203 -9.74 -0.48 -10.20
CA ARG A 203 -10.77 -1.48 -9.88
C ARG A 203 -11.98 -1.33 -10.83
N THR A 204 -12.77 -2.38 -10.94
CA THR A 204 -13.94 -2.43 -11.82
C THR A 204 -14.96 -1.32 -11.53
N VAL A 205 -15.14 -0.97 -10.25
CA VAL A 205 -16.08 0.10 -9.82
C VAL A 205 -15.69 1.52 -10.28
N ALA A 206 -14.51 1.68 -10.88
CA ALA A 206 -14.06 2.95 -11.49
C ALA A 206 -14.59 3.12 -12.94
N GLU A 207 -15.21 2.10 -13.53
CA GLU A 207 -15.78 2.17 -14.87
C GLU A 207 -16.85 3.25 -14.94
N GLY A 208 -16.72 4.18 -15.90
CA GLY A 208 -17.64 5.29 -16.08
C GLY A 208 -17.55 6.41 -15.03
N LYS A 209 -16.47 6.46 -14.22
CA LYS A 209 -16.25 7.50 -13.19
C LYS A 209 -15.20 8.50 -13.64
#